data_7956294af5c4092da874eec0bbebb655
#
_entry.id   7956294af5c4092da874eec0bbebb655
#
_cell.length_a   1.000
_cell.length_b   1.000
_cell.length_c   1.000
_cell.angle_alpha   90.00
_cell.angle_beta   90.00
_cell.angle_gamma   90.00
#
_symmetry.space_group_name_H-M   'P 1'
#
loop_
_entity.id
_entity.type
_entity.pdbx_description
1 polymer ?
#
loop_
_entity_poly.entity_id
_entity_poly.type
_entity_poly.pdbx_seq_one_letter_code
_entity_poly.pdbx_strand_id
1 'polypeptide(L)'
;GAGERVRRRCAAEDAAHRLQRRGRLAGQGRGPGGAILATEELIGELRFFIRQTGPALSPVNAWVLSKSLETLAVRMDRHCSNALAIARRLEGYPGINWVRYPFLESHPQVELARRQMGQGGGLVTFEVNGGSAGGMVFLNGLEMISRSSNLGDTRSIATHPATTTHSRLTEEERERLGITPGTVRLSVGLERVEDILADIDAALGG
;
A
#
# COMPACT_ATOMS: atom_id res chain seq x y z
N GLY A 1 14.34 1.77 -29.91
CA GLY A 1 13.86 3.12 -30.20
C GLY A 1 13.83 4.00 -28.95
N ALA A 2 13.43 5.29 -29.09
CA ALA A 2 13.36 6.25 -27.97
C ALA A 2 12.46 5.76 -26.82
N GLY A 3 11.30 5.17 -27.11
CA GLY A 3 10.38 4.62 -26.10
C GLY A 3 10.94 3.46 -25.30
N GLU A 4 11.85 2.68 -25.85
CA GLU A 4 12.51 1.59 -25.14
C GLU A 4 13.64 2.07 -24.25
N ARG A 5 14.37 3.12 -24.65
CA ARG A 5 15.35 3.80 -23.79
C ARG A 5 14.69 4.46 -22.58
N VAL A 6 13.56 5.12 -22.78
CA VAL A 6 12.77 5.71 -21.67
C VAL A 6 12.32 4.61 -20.70
N ARG A 7 11.80 3.46 -21.19
CA ARG A 7 11.41 2.33 -20.33
C ARG A 7 12.60 1.75 -19.56
N ARG A 8 13.76 1.60 -20.18
CA ARG A 8 14.96 1.04 -19.52
C ARG A 8 15.53 1.99 -18.47
N ARG A 9 15.56 3.31 -18.74
CA ARG A 9 15.96 4.31 -17.74
C ARG A 9 14.98 4.36 -16.58
N CYS A 10 13.68 4.41 -16.84
CA CYS A 10 12.66 4.34 -15.79
C CYS A 10 12.76 3.06 -14.95
N ALA A 11 13.22 1.94 -15.52
CA ALA A 11 13.37 0.69 -14.77
C ALA A 11 14.67 0.61 -13.96
N ALA A 12 15.75 1.27 -14.39
CA ALA A 12 17.08 1.15 -13.79
C ALA A 12 17.38 2.21 -12.71
N GLU A 13 16.83 3.42 -12.85
CA GLU A 13 17.16 4.55 -11.96
C GLU A 13 16.02 4.91 -10.98
N ASP A 14 14.80 4.39 -11.14
CA ASP A 14 13.59 4.95 -10.55
C ASP A 14 12.71 4.03 -9.74
N ALA A 15 13.24 3.00 -9.14
CA ALA A 15 12.49 2.27 -8.10
C ALA A 15 12.06 3.20 -6.92
N ALA A 16 12.70 4.35 -6.77
CA ALA A 16 12.47 5.28 -5.66
C ALA A 16 11.37 6.34 -5.90
N HIS A 17 10.96 6.62 -7.13
CA HIS A 17 10.14 7.81 -7.42
C HIS A 17 8.76 7.57 -8.06
N ARG A 18 8.28 6.32 -8.09
CA ARG A 18 6.91 6.05 -8.55
C ARG A 18 5.88 6.38 -7.49
N LEU A 19 5.34 7.58 -7.52
CA LEU A 19 4.09 7.92 -6.84
C LEU A 19 2.90 7.27 -7.58
N GLN A 20 2.92 5.95 -7.70
CA GLN A 20 1.82 5.19 -8.23
C GLN A 20 0.87 4.84 -7.08
N ARG A 21 0.06 5.80 -6.62
CA ARG A 21 -0.97 5.49 -5.63
C ARG A 21 -2.19 6.37 -5.82
N ARG A 22 -3.05 5.93 -6.74
CA ARG A 22 -4.35 6.54 -7.02
C ARG A 22 -5.17 6.78 -5.74
N GLY A 23 -5.18 5.81 -4.82
CA GLY A 23 -5.95 5.87 -3.58
C GLY A 23 -5.47 6.93 -2.61
N ARG A 24 -4.17 7.03 -2.33
CA ARG A 24 -3.64 7.99 -1.34
C ARG A 24 -3.79 9.45 -1.74
N LEU A 25 -3.61 9.77 -3.02
CA LEU A 25 -3.76 11.13 -3.50
C LEU A 25 -5.22 11.58 -3.52
N ALA A 26 -6.11 10.73 -4.03
CA ALA A 26 -7.51 11.07 -4.21
C ALA A 26 -8.38 10.74 -2.98
N GLY A 27 -7.88 9.94 -2.04
CA GLY A 27 -8.72 9.35 -1.00
C GLY A 27 -9.64 8.31 -1.59
N GLN A 28 -10.74 8.12 -1.49
CA GLN A 28 -11.76 7.13 -1.89
C GLN A 28 -11.78 6.72 -3.39
N GLY A 29 -10.65 6.70 -4.08
CA GLY A 29 -10.59 6.27 -5.49
C GLY A 29 -11.37 7.17 -6.47
N ARG A 30 -11.58 8.43 -6.14
CA ARG A 30 -12.47 9.37 -6.84
C ARG A 30 -12.09 9.68 -8.29
N GLY A 31 -10.86 9.38 -8.69
CA GLY A 31 -10.42 9.65 -10.06
C GLY A 31 -9.14 8.91 -10.44
N PRO A 32 -9.02 8.44 -11.69
CA PRO A 32 -7.78 7.89 -12.21
C PRO A 32 -6.77 9.02 -12.46
N GLY A 33 -5.56 8.81 -11.98
CA GLY A 33 -4.44 9.73 -12.23
C GLY A 33 -3.15 9.15 -11.69
N GLY A 34 -2.03 9.74 -12.08
CA GLY A 34 -0.70 9.37 -11.64
C GLY A 34 0.27 10.53 -11.79
N ALA A 35 1.39 10.46 -11.10
CA ALA A 35 2.48 11.40 -11.24
C ALA A 35 3.80 10.64 -11.46
N ILE A 36 4.67 11.21 -12.27
CA ILE A 36 6.05 10.75 -12.46
C ILE A 36 6.95 11.83 -11.91
N LEU A 37 7.83 11.47 -10.99
CA LEU A 37 8.86 12.33 -10.44
C LEU A 37 10.21 11.77 -10.89
N ALA A 38 11.00 12.60 -11.53
CA ALA A 38 12.30 12.20 -12.06
C ALA A 38 13.20 13.44 -12.27
N THR A 39 14.43 13.23 -12.79
CA THR A 39 15.32 14.33 -13.16
C THR A 39 14.70 15.18 -14.27
N GLU A 40 15.11 16.44 -14.38
CA GLU A 40 14.61 17.37 -15.39
C GLU A 40 14.83 16.84 -16.81
N GLU A 41 15.97 16.21 -17.08
CA GLU A 41 16.30 15.58 -18.37
C GLU A 41 15.24 14.53 -18.74
N LEU A 42 14.96 13.58 -17.83
CA LEU A 42 13.98 12.52 -18.07
C LEU A 42 12.55 13.07 -18.18
N ILE A 43 12.20 14.06 -17.39
CA ILE A 43 10.89 14.73 -17.50
C ILE A 43 10.76 15.44 -18.85
N GLY A 44 11.84 16.03 -19.38
CA GLY A 44 11.86 16.63 -20.73
C GLY A 44 11.55 15.59 -21.82
N GLU A 45 12.22 14.43 -21.79
CA GLU A 45 11.94 13.32 -22.73
C GLU A 45 10.50 12.82 -22.61
N LEU A 46 9.99 12.66 -21.38
CA LEU A 46 8.62 12.21 -21.11
C LEU A 46 7.58 13.22 -21.59
N ARG A 47 7.81 14.53 -21.40
CA ARG A 47 6.91 15.58 -21.90
C ARG A 47 6.82 15.55 -23.42
N PHE A 48 7.96 15.38 -24.09
CA PHE A 48 7.97 15.23 -25.54
C PHE A 48 7.17 14.00 -25.99
N PHE A 49 7.39 12.85 -25.35
CA PHE A 49 6.66 11.61 -25.64
C PHE A 49 5.15 11.76 -25.43
N ILE A 50 4.73 12.34 -24.29
CA ILE A 50 3.32 12.58 -23.95
C ILE A 50 2.67 13.52 -24.99
N ARG A 51 3.38 14.59 -25.39
CA ARG A 51 2.89 15.53 -26.42
C ARG A 51 2.65 14.83 -27.76
N GLN A 52 3.52 13.89 -28.15
CA GLN A 52 3.40 13.19 -29.44
C GLN A 52 2.36 12.05 -29.40
N THR A 53 2.09 11.48 -28.24
CA THR A 53 1.17 10.34 -28.08
C THR A 53 -0.22 10.72 -27.56
N GLY A 54 -0.40 11.96 -27.08
CA GLY A 54 -1.67 12.56 -26.71
C GLY A 54 -2.31 12.19 -25.37
N PRO A 55 -1.75 11.31 -24.48
CA PRO A 55 -2.38 11.04 -23.20
C PRO A 55 -2.41 12.31 -22.33
N ALA A 56 -3.58 12.68 -21.86
CA ALA A 56 -3.79 13.81 -20.98
C ALA A 56 -4.70 13.45 -19.82
N LEU A 57 -4.44 14.03 -18.66
CA LEU A 57 -5.35 13.93 -17.52
C LEU A 57 -6.56 14.83 -17.77
N SER A 58 -7.79 14.31 -17.57
CA SER A 58 -8.96 15.14 -17.73
C SER A 58 -8.98 16.29 -16.72
N PRO A 59 -9.53 17.49 -17.07
CA PRO A 59 -9.61 18.63 -16.16
C PRO A 59 -10.31 18.30 -14.84
N VAL A 60 -11.36 17.49 -14.88
CA VAL A 60 -12.09 17.05 -13.67
C VAL A 60 -11.20 16.21 -12.77
N ASN A 61 -10.48 15.23 -13.34
CA ASN A 61 -9.56 14.42 -12.55
C ASN A 61 -8.39 15.24 -11.99
N ALA A 62 -7.88 16.20 -12.75
CA ALA A 62 -6.85 17.12 -12.29
C ALA A 62 -7.34 17.96 -11.10
N TRP A 63 -8.54 18.49 -11.17
CA TRP A 63 -9.17 19.24 -10.09
C TRP A 63 -9.38 18.39 -8.84
N VAL A 64 -9.93 17.18 -8.99
CA VAL A 64 -10.12 16.23 -7.86
C VAL A 64 -8.79 15.91 -7.18
N LEU A 65 -7.75 15.63 -7.96
CA LEU A 65 -6.41 15.36 -7.41
C LEU A 65 -5.82 16.57 -6.69
N SER A 66 -5.92 17.76 -7.29
CA SER A 66 -5.45 19.01 -6.67
C SER A 66 -6.13 19.26 -5.34
N LYS A 67 -7.45 19.17 -5.27
CA LYS A 67 -8.21 19.31 -4.03
C LYS A 67 -7.86 18.25 -2.99
N SER A 68 -7.61 17.03 -3.43
CA SER A 68 -7.22 15.94 -2.52
C SER A 68 -5.82 16.11 -1.94
N LEU A 69 -4.93 16.84 -2.62
CA LEU A 69 -3.59 17.14 -2.10
C LEU A 69 -3.62 18.09 -0.90
N GLU A 70 -4.60 18.98 -0.79
CA GLU A 70 -4.72 19.95 0.30
C GLU A 70 -4.78 19.28 1.68
N THR A 71 -5.33 18.08 1.76
CA THR A 71 -5.46 17.30 3.02
C THR A 71 -4.49 16.12 3.11
N LEU A 72 -3.56 15.98 2.16
CA LEU A 72 -2.71 14.79 2.09
C LEU A 72 -1.86 14.61 3.36
N ALA A 73 -1.25 15.67 3.85
CA ALA A 73 -0.39 15.62 5.04
C ALA A 73 -1.17 15.10 6.26
N VAL A 74 -2.31 15.70 6.58
CA VAL A 74 -3.16 15.30 7.71
C VAL A 74 -3.64 13.86 7.58
N ARG A 75 -4.00 13.44 6.36
CA ARG A 75 -4.40 12.04 6.11
C ARG A 75 -3.23 11.08 6.31
N MET A 76 -2.04 11.43 5.82
CA MET A 76 -0.86 10.58 5.99
C MET A 76 -0.47 10.43 7.46
N ASP A 77 -0.54 11.50 8.26
CA ASP A 77 -0.29 11.43 9.69
C ASP A 77 -1.24 10.43 10.37
N ARG A 78 -2.53 10.49 10.04
CA ARG A 78 -3.52 9.57 10.59
C ARG A 78 -3.31 8.13 10.11
N HIS A 79 -3.07 7.91 8.81
CA HIS A 79 -2.75 6.58 8.28
C HIS A 79 -1.54 5.95 8.98
N CYS A 80 -0.48 6.74 9.16
CA CYS A 80 0.76 6.26 9.77
C CYS A 80 0.59 5.97 11.26
N SER A 81 -0.10 6.84 12.01
CA SER A 81 -0.34 6.64 13.43
C SER A 81 -1.21 5.39 13.69
N ASN A 82 -2.29 5.23 12.93
CA ASN A 82 -3.15 4.05 13.01
C ASN A 82 -2.36 2.77 12.63
N ALA A 83 -1.59 2.81 11.53
CA ALA A 83 -0.83 1.65 11.08
C ALA A 83 0.24 1.21 12.09
N LEU A 84 0.93 2.16 12.74
CA LEU A 84 1.89 1.84 13.79
C LEU A 84 1.22 1.22 15.01
N ALA A 85 0.07 1.75 15.44
CA ALA A 85 -0.68 1.21 16.58
C ALA A 85 -1.15 -0.22 16.29
N ILE A 86 -1.69 -0.47 15.09
CA ILE A 86 -2.13 -1.81 14.66
C ILE A 86 -0.93 -2.75 14.56
N ALA A 87 0.18 -2.34 13.96
CA ALA A 87 1.36 -3.18 13.84
C ALA A 87 1.91 -3.60 15.20
N ARG A 88 1.96 -2.69 16.17
CA ARG A 88 2.37 -2.98 17.56
C ARG A 88 1.39 -3.91 18.27
N ARG A 89 0.09 -3.74 18.04
CA ARG A 89 -0.93 -4.61 18.65
C ARG A 89 -0.85 -6.04 18.12
N LEU A 90 -0.58 -6.20 16.83
CA LEU A 90 -0.47 -7.51 16.19
C LEU A 90 0.86 -8.22 16.47
N GLU A 91 1.91 -7.48 16.82
CA GLU A 91 3.20 -8.06 17.17
C GLU A 91 3.10 -8.85 18.48
N GLY A 92 3.33 -10.15 18.40
CA GLY A 92 3.13 -11.08 19.53
C GLY A 92 1.68 -11.47 19.83
N TYR A 93 0.72 -11.08 18.98
CA TYR A 93 -0.69 -11.49 19.15
C TYR A 93 -0.85 -13.00 18.89
N PRO A 94 -1.59 -13.74 19.73
CA PRO A 94 -1.89 -15.14 19.48
C PRO A 94 -2.56 -15.35 18.12
N GLY A 95 -2.06 -16.26 17.32
CA GLY A 95 -2.58 -16.49 15.96
C GLY A 95 -1.90 -15.67 14.85
N ILE A 96 -0.94 -14.79 15.18
CA ILE A 96 -0.12 -14.04 14.22
C ILE A 96 1.32 -14.57 14.26
N ASN A 97 1.82 -15.06 13.15
CA ASN A 97 3.19 -15.60 13.04
C ASN A 97 4.25 -14.51 12.98
N TRP A 98 3.99 -13.47 12.20
CA TRP A 98 4.88 -12.32 12.04
C TRP A 98 4.10 -11.08 11.57
N VAL A 99 4.68 -9.91 11.86
CA VAL A 99 4.21 -8.61 11.38
C VAL A 99 5.36 -7.87 10.70
N ARG A 100 5.07 -7.21 9.59
CA ARG A 100 6.02 -6.34 8.88
C ARG A 100 5.48 -4.94 8.77
N TYR A 101 6.16 -4.03 9.44
CA TYR A 101 5.91 -2.60 9.34
C TYR A 101 7.23 -1.85 9.53
N PRO A 102 7.58 -0.87 8.67
CA PRO A 102 8.93 -0.29 8.64
C PRO A 102 9.43 0.34 9.95
N PHE A 103 8.52 0.73 10.84
CA PHE A 103 8.83 1.40 12.12
C PHE A 103 8.63 0.50 13.35
N LEU A 104 8.45 -0.82 13.17
CA LEU A 104 8.60 -1.77 14.27
C LEU A 104 10.08 -2.03 14.55
N GLU A 105 10.44 -2.18 15.82
CA GLU A 105 11.83 -2.50 16.23
C GLU A 105 12.29 -3.86 15.67
N SER A 106 11.36 -4.79 15.49
CA SER A 106 11.61 -6.11 14.90
C SER A 106 11.85 -6.08 13.38
N HIS A 107 11.60 -4.92 12.71
CA HIS A 107 11.78 -4.85 11.25
C HIS A 107 13.27 -4.83 10.90
N PRO A 108 13.76 -5.73 10.01
CA PRO A 108 15.19 -5.86 9.72
C PRO A 108 15.85 -4.60 9.14
N GLN A 109 15.07 -3.68 8.62
CA GLN A 109 15.53 -2.43 8.02
C GLN A 109 15.00 -1.19 8.76
N VAL A 110 14.66 -1.30 10.05
CA VAL A 110 14.08 -0.18 10.82
C VAL A 110 14.99 1.05 10.82
N GLU A 111 16.30 0.86 10.99
CA GLU A 111 17.27 1.96 10.97
C GLU A 111 17.36 2.66 9.59
N LEU A 112 17.27 1.88 8.51
CA LEU A 112 17.22 2.44 7.17
C LEU A 112 15.91 3.22 6.96
N ALA A 113 14.80 2.65 7.39
CA ALA A 113 13.49 3.30 7.30
C ALA A 113 13.47 4.64 8.05
N ARG A 114 14.01 4.69 9.27
CA ARG A 114 14.11 5.93 10.07
C ARG A 114 14.97 7.01 9.42
N ARG A 115 16.01 6.63 8.68
CA ARG A 115 16.84 7.60 7.95
C ARG A 115 16.19 8.14 6.68
N GLN A 116 15.34 7.36 6.03
CA GLN A 116 14.77 7.70 4.73
C GLN A 116 13.32 8.21 4.82
N MET A 117 12.60 7.90 5.89
CA MET A 117 11.18 8.14 6.02
C MET A 117 10.88 8.86 7.34
N GLY A 118 10.00 9.87 7.30
CA GLY A 118 9.51 10.50 8.52
C GLY A 118 8.52 9.62 9.30
N GLN A 119 7.82 8.72 8.61
CA GLN A 119 6.81 7.83 9.18
C GLN A 119 6.72 6.52 8.36
N GLY A 120 6.23 5.42 8.96
CA GLY A 120 6.22 4.08 8.35
C GLY A 120 5.19 3.83 7.24
N GLY A 121 4.34 4.81 6.96
CA GLY A 121 3.26 4.67 5.97
C GLY A 121 2.01 3.97 6.51
N GLY A 122 1.02 3.76 5.65
CA GLY A 122 -0.29 3.20 6.02
C GLY A 122 -0.48 1.73 5.63
N LEU A 123 0.59 0.96 5.39
CA LEU A 123 0.49 -0.46 5.03
C LEU A 123 1.11 -1.31 6.13
N VAL A 124 0.33 -2.26 6.63
CA VAL A 124 0.78 -3.31 7.55
C VAL A 124 0.63 -4.65 6.84
N THR A 125 1.63 -5.51 6.93
CA THR A 125 1.56 -6.88 6.40
C THR A 125 1.84 -7.84 7.55
N PHE A 126 1.05 -8.88 7.66
CA PHE A 126 1.20 -9.88 8.71
C PHE A 126 0.76 -11.26 8.21
N GLU A 127 1.14 -12.31 8.91
CA GLU A 127 0.73 -13.66 8.62
C GLU A 127 -0.18 -14.20 9.72
N VAL A 128 -1.36 -14.67 9.31
CA VAL A 128 -2.31 -15.37 10.18
C VAL A 128 -1.99 -16.86 10.18
N ASN A 129 -2.09 -17.50 11.35
CA ASN A 129 -1.94 -18.94 11.50
C ASN A 129 -2.95 -19.71 10.61
N GLY A 130 -2.61 -20.94 10.25
CA GLY A 130 -3.47 -21.80 9.45
C GLY A 130 -3.35 -21.59 7.94
N GLY A 131 -2.32 -20.88 7.47
CA GLY A 131 -2.03 -20.70 6.05
C GLY A 131 -3.17 -20.00 5.30
N SER A 132 -3.41 -20.40 4.05
CA SER A 132 -4.46 -19.80 3.21
C SER A 132 -5.86 -19.91 3.82
N ALA A 133 -6.16 -21.00 4.50
CA ALA A 133 -7.45 -21.18 5.16
C ALA A 133 -7.63 -20.19 6.32
N GLY A 134 -6.60 -20.04 7.18
CA GLY A 134 -6.61 -19.08 8.26
C GLY A 134 -6.73 -17.62 7.78
N GLY A 135 -5.96 -17.25 6.73
CA GLY A 135 -6.06 -15.95 6.10
C GLY A 135 -7.46 -15.66 5.54
N MET A 136 -8.11 -16.66 4.95
CA MET A 136 -9.49 -16.50 4.44
C MET A 136 -10.53 -16.43 5.55
N VAL A 137 -10.38 -17.20 6.64
CA VAL A 137 -11.24 -17.10 7.82
C VAL A 137 -11.13 -15.71 8.43
N PHE A 138 -9.92 -15.22 8.63
CA PHE A 138 -9.69 -13.85 9.10
C PHE A 138 -10.38 -12.80 8.21
N LEU A 139 -10.15 -12.85 6.90
CA LEU A 139 -10.78 -11.88 5.98
C LEU A 139 -12.31 -11.96 5.98
N ASN A 140 -12.87 -13.14 6.15
CA ASN A 140 -14.32 -13.33 6.21
C ASN A 140 -14.93 -12.87 7.55
N GLY A 141 -14.14 -12.85 8.62
CA GLY A 141 -14.53 -12.34 9.92
C GLY A 141 -14.53 -10.80 10.01
N LEU A 142 -13.91 -10.09 9.07
CA LEU A 142 -13.92 -8.64 9.06
C LEU A 142 -15.29 -8.09 8.66
N GLU A 143 -15.84 -7.18 9.47
CA GLU A 143 -17.14 -6.52 9.25
C GLU A 143 -16.98 -5.09 8.74
N MET A 144 -16.09 -4.30 9.34
CA MET A 144 -15.85 -2.90 8.99
C MET A 144 -14.79 -2.76 7.90
N ILE A 145 -13.69 -3.50 8.00
CA ILE A 145 -12.58 -3.43 7.05
C ILE A 145 -12.99 -4.05 5.72
N SER A 146 -12.94 -3.25 4.66
CA SER A 146 -13.34 -3.68 3.32
C SER A 146 -12.36 -4.69 2.71
N ARG A 147 -12.87 -5.73 2.05
CA ARG A 147 -12.06 -6.71 1.33
C ARG A 147 -11.86 -6.27 -0.12
N SER A 148 -10.65 -5.89 -0.48
CA SER A 148 -10.30 -5.45 -1.84
C SER A 148 -8.79 -5.53 -2.08
N SER A 149 -8.38 -5.67 -3.33
CA SER A 149 -6.98 -5.60 -3.74
C SER A 149 -6.42 -4.17 -3.80
N ASN A 150 -7.24 -3.14 -3.61
CA ASN A 150 -6.84 -1.74 -3.61
C ASN A 150 -6.02 -1.39 -2.36
N LEU A 151 -5.45 -0.19 -2.35
CA LEU A 151 -4.73 0.36 -1.22
C LEU A 151 -4.74 1.89 -1.23
N GLY A 152 -4.56 2.50 -0.04
CA GLY A 152 -4.43 3.95 0.10
C GLY A 152 -5.76 4.70 0.08
N ASP A 153 -6.88 4.02 0.32
CA ASP A 153 -8.19 4.62 0.54
C ASP A 153 -8.25 5.25 1.94
N THR A 154 -9.21 6.13 2.17
CA THR A 154 -9.54 6.66 3.50
C THR A 154 -10.16 5.59 4.40
N ARG A 155 -10.70 4.53 3.84
CA ARG A 155 -11.19 3.34 4.53
C ARG A 155 -10.10 2.29 4.65
N SER A 156 -10.15 1.53 5.74
CA SER A 156 -9.30 0.36 5.90
C SER A 156 -9.68 -0.75 4.90
N ILE A 157 -8.67 -1.34 4.28
CA ILE A 157 -8.83 -2.36 3.24
C ILE A 157 -7.87 -3.50 3.52
N ALA A 158 -8.39 -4.73 3.58
CA ALA A 158 -7.60 -5.95 3.71
C ALA A 158 -7.63 -6.77 2.43
N THR A 159 -6.52 -7.46 2.14
CA THR A 159 -6.42 -8.41 1.03
C THR A 159 -5.53 -9.58 1.39
N HIS A 160 -5.81 -10.72 0.78
CA HIS A 160 -4.96 -11.92 0.82
C HIS A 160 -4.16 -12.02 -0.50
N PRO A 161 -2.88 -11.62 -0.52
CA PRO A 161 -2.12 -11.51 -1.77
C PRO A 161 -2.04 -12.82 -2.54
N ALA A 162 -1.90 -13.95 -1.87
CA ALA A 162 -1.75 -15.25 -2.52
C ALA A 162 -2.95 -15.64 -3.40
N THR A 163 -4.18 -15.23 -3.04
CA THR A 163 -5.40 -15.53 -3.81
C THR A 163 -5.88 -14.38 -4.68
N THR A 164 -5.27 -13.21 -4.59
CA THR A 164 -5.71 -12.01 -5.31
C THR A 164 -4.61 -11.41 -6.19
N THR A 165 -3.81 -10.51 -5.64
CA THR A 165 -2.82 -9.73 -6.40
C THR A 165 -1.65 -10.54 -6.93
N HIS A 166 -1.34 -11.68 -6.32
CA HIS A 166 -0.23 -12.58 -6.67
C HIS A 166 -0.69 -14.02 -6.97
N SER A 167 -1.97 -14.19 -7.31
CA SER A 167 -2.55 -15.50 -7.61
C SER A 167 -1.97 -16.17 -8.86
N ARG A 168 -1.36 -15.39 -9.77
CA ARG A 168 -0.72 -15.90 -10.99
C ARG A 168 0.71 -16.41 -10.77
N LEU A 169 1.31 -16.10 -9.62
CA LEU A 169 2.64 -16.57 -9.27
C LEU A 169 2.57 -17.99 -8.70
N THR A 170 3.62 -18.77 -8.94
CA THR A 170 3.80 -20.06 -8.27
C THR A 170 4.05 -19.87 -6.79
N GLU A 171 3.92 -20.95 -6.00
CA GLU A 171 4.19 -20.88 -4.56
C GLU A 171 5.65 -20.47 -4.28
N GLU A 172 6.60 -21.05 -5.01
CA GLU A 172 8.02 -20.71 -4.91
C GLU A 172 8.30 -19.22 -5.23
N GLU A 173 7.63 -18.68 -6.26
CA GLU A 173 7.76 -17.26 -6.61
C GLU A 173 7.19 -16.37 -5.52
N ARG A 174 6.07 -16.74 -4.91
CA ARG A 174 5.48 -16.00 -3.78
C ARG A 174 6.40 -16.02 -2.56
N GLU A 175 6.95 -17.18 -2.21
CA GLU A 175 7.89 -17.34 -1.10
C GLU A 175 9.14 -16.47 -1.27
N ARG A 176 9.71 -16.42 -2.48
CA ARG A 176 10.84 -15.52 -2.80
C ARG A 176 10.51 -14.04 -2.57
N LEU A 177 9.24 -13.66 -2.71
CA LEU A 177 8.73 -12.32 -2.41
C LEU A 177 8.33 -12.13 -0.95
N GLY A 178 8.47 -13.18 -0.11
CA GLY A 178 8.06 -13.17 1.29
C GLY A 178 6.55 -13.20 1.49
N ILE A 179 5.81 -13.73 0.49
CA ILE A 179 4.36 -13.91 0.54
C ILE A 179 4.08 -15.36 0.90
N THR A 180 3.81 -15.60 2.16
CA THR A 180 3.41 -16.91 2.68
C THR A 180 1.92 -17.18 2.46
N PRO A 181 1.45 -18.45 2.57
CA PRO A 181 0.05 -18.76 2.37
C PRO A 181 -0.94 -18.02 3.29
N GLY A 182 -0.54 -17.67 4.52
CA GLY A 182 -1.37 -16.92 5.48
C GLY A 182 -1.17 -15.40 5.45
N THR A 183 -0.41 -14.88 4.47
CA THR A 183 -0.12 -13.44 4.39
C THR A 183 -1.36 -12.61 4.13
N VAL A 184 -1.58 -11.62 5.00
CA VAL A 184 -2.59 -10.57 4.86
C VAL A 184 -1.90 -9.22 4.71
N ARG A 185 -2.37 -8.40 3.78
CA ARG A 185 -1.97 -7.00 3.64
C ARG A 185 -3.13 -6.09 4.03
N LEU A 186 -2.91 -5.25 5.02
CA LEU A 186 -3.85 -4.24 5.49
C LEU A 186 -3.40 -2.85 5.01
N SER A 187 -4.24 -2.17 4.25
CA SER A 187 -4.13 -0.75 3.96
C SER A 187 -4.99 -0.01 4.97
N VAL A 188 -4.35 0.55 5.97
CA VAL A 188 -5.00 1.18 7.12
C VAL A 188 -5.62 2.51 6.71
N GLY A 189 -6.85 2.75 7.09
CA GLY A 189 -7.64 3.94 6.81
C GLY A 189 -7.53 5.04 7.89
N LEU A 190 -8.52 5.93 7.86
CA LEU A 190 -8.59 7.12 8.75
C LEU A 190 -9.56 6.93 9.91
N GLU A 191 -10.18 5.78 10.02
CA GLU A 191 -11.14 5.43 11.08
C GLU A 191 -10.49 5.58 12.46
N ARG A 192 -11.28 5.52 13.50
CA ARG A 192 -10.74 5.42 14.87
C ARG A 192 -9.95 4.12 14.98
N VAL A 193 -8.75 4.21 15.54
CA VAL A 193 -7.87 3.05 15.65
C VAL A 193 -8.47 1.94 16.51
N GLU A 194 -9.25 2.32 17.53
CA GLU A 194 -9.95 1.40 18.42
C GLU A 194 -10.98 0.55 17.65
N ASP A 195 -11.70 1.15 16.71
CA ASP A 195 -12.69 0.46 15.88
C ASP A 195 -12.03 -0.52 14.92
N ILE A 196 -10.89 -0.11 14.31
CA ILE A 196 -10.09 -0.99 13.44
C ILE A 196 -9.56 -2.19 14.24
N LEU A 197 -9.03 -1.93 15.45
CA LEU A 197 -8.50 -2.98 16.33
C LEU A 197 -9.61 -3.94 16.79
N ALA A 198 -10.79 -3.42 17.12
CA ALA A 198 -11.92 -4.25 17.52
C ALA A 198 -12.37 -5.19 16.39
N ASP A 199 -12.42 -4.71 15.15
CA ASP A 199 -12.75 -5.52 13.97
C ASP A 199 -11.71 -6.61 13.71
N ILE A 200 -10.42 -6.27 13.87
CA ILE A 200 -9.32 -7.23 13.73
C ILE A 200 -9.36 -8.29 14.85
N ASP A 201 -9.53 -7.86 16.11
CA ASP A 201 -9.57 -8.76 17.27
C ASP A 201 -10.75 -9.74 17.13
N ALA A 202 -11.93 -9.27 16.73
CA ALA A 202 -13.10 -10.12 16.46
C ALA A 202 -12.83 -11.14 15.34
N ALA A 203 -12.19 -10.71 14.25
CA ALA A 203 -11.86 -11.57 13.12
C ALA A 203 -10.78 -12.62 13.45
N LEU A 204 -9.95 -12.38 14.47
CA LEU A 204 -8.96 -13.34 14.98
C LEU A 204 -9.54 -14.30 16.03
N GLY A 205 -10.82 -14.18 16.39
CA GLY A 205 -11.50 -15.05 17.35
C GLY A 205 -11.28 -14.63 18.80
N GLY A 206 -11.04 -13.32 19.04
CA GLY A 206 -10.90 -12.69 20.36
C GLY A 206 -12.22 -12.51 21.08
#